data_1377c233a5cb9fbdf15fd746c73f4b89
#
_entry.id   1377c233a5cb9fbdf15fd746c73f4b89
#
_cell.length_a   1.000
_cell.length_b   1.000
_cell.length_c   1.000
_cell.angle_alpha   90.00
_cell.angle_beta   90.00
_cell.angle_gamma   90.00
#
_symmetry.space_group_name_H-M   'P 1'
#
loop_
_entity.id
_entity.type
_entity.pdbx_description
1 polymer ?
#
loop_
_entity_poly.entity_id
_entity_poly.type
_entity_poly.pdbx_seq_one_letter_code
_entity_poly.pdbx_strand_id
1 'polypeptide(L)'
;MKKAIIILISVLLITSFAACRNGDAETAGTTVPENTTAESTAEISSAPQTIEKTLDGVTLKVYIENPKVNPGGEVHITATVTNNSGKDIISTLPIYNQQHYEIRTKILTQDGKAFYDKDYPIEVTEDATRQFIIRSGESYVQDMYLVAAEMDSGMSGTANAVPYGAGKCAGTSTFKWDGSKGAEKSLTVSFEIEIA
;
A
#
# COMPACT_ATOMS: atom_id res chain seq x y z
N MET A 1 -28.49 33.94 23.62
CA MET A 1 -28.95 32.69 24.30
C MET A 1 -27.94 31.60 23.99
N LYS A 2 -27.14 31.24 24.99
CA LYS A 2 -26.07 30.24 24.85
C LYS A 2 -26.65 28.85 25.17
N LYS A 3 -26.65 27.90 24.25
CA LYS A 3 -27.00 26.49 24.52
C LYS A 3 -25.71 25.70 24.70
N ALA A 4 -25.45 25.26 25.94
CA ALA A 4 -24.39 24.35 26.27
C ALA A 4 -24.84 22.91 25.94
N ILE A 5 -24.04 22.17 25.18
CA ILE A 5 -24.20 20.74 24.92
C ILE A 5 -23.25 20.00 25.84
N ILE A 6 -23.81 19.23 26.77
CA ILE A 6 -23.07 18.34 27.68
C ILE A 6 -22.90 17.02 26.97
N ILE A 7 -21.65 16.63 26.70
CA ILE A 7 -21.31 15.30 26.19
C ILE A 7 -20.97 14.40 27.37
N LEU A 8 -21.80 13.40 27.58
CA LEU A 8 -21.60 12.36 28.60
C LEU A 8 -20.61 11.31 28.04
N ILE A 9 -19.42 11.24 28.63
CA ILE A 9 -18.42 10.20 28.33
C ILE A 9 -18.67 9.03 29.30
N SER A 10 -19.16 7.91 28.78
CA SER A 10 -19.29 6.66 29.53
C SER A 10 -17.95 5.90 29.50
N VAL A 11 -17.26 5.88 30.63
CA VAL A 11 -16.06 5.07 30.84
C VAL A 11 -16.50 3.69 31.33
N LEU A 12 -16.23 2.66 30.54
CA LEU A 12 -16.46 1.26 30.91
C LEU A 12 -15.18 0.69 31.54
N LEU A 13 -15.19 0.55 32.86
CA LEU A 13 -14.15 -0.15 33.61
C LEU A 13 -14.41 -1.66 33.56
N ILE A 14 -13.47 -2.40 32.98
CA ILE A 14 -13.43 -3.87 33.09
C ILE A 14 -12.45 -4.25 34.18
N THR A 15 -12.98 -4.75 35.30
CA THR A 15 -12.21 -5.28 36.43
C THR A 15 -11.83 -6.75 36.17
N SER A 16 -10.53 -7.02 36.14
CA SER A 16 -9.98 -8.36 36.12
C SER A 16 -9.96 -8.98 37.52
N PHE A 17 -10.57 -10.15 37.67
CA PHE A 17 -10.44 -10.95 38.89
C PHE A 17 -9.23 -11.87 38.79
N ALA A 18 -8.27 -11.63 39.70
CA ALA A 18 -7.22 -12.57 40.01
C ALA A 18 -7.70 -13.51 41.12
N ALA A 19 -7.61 -14.80 40.93
CA ALA A 19 -7.76 -15.79 41.99
C ALA A 19 -6.46 -16.60 42.06
N CYS A 20 -5.72 -16.36 43.17
CA CYS A 20 -4.64 -17.22 43.65
C CYS A 20 -5.21 -18.38 44.45
N ARG A 21 -4.69 -19.57 44.33
CA ARG A 21 -4.23 -20.34 45.52
C ARG A 21 -3.52 -21.66 45.21
N ASN A 22 -2.29 -21.69 45.67
CA ASN A 22 -1.49 -22.70 46.37
C ASN A 22 -1.61 -24.20 46.03
N GLY A 23 -0.43 -24.83 45.87
CA GLY A 23 -0.13 -26.16 46.35
C GLY A 23 1.01 -26.83 45.65
N ASP A 24 2.14 -26.80 46.30
CA ASP A 24 3.21 -27.77 46.39
C ASP A 24 4.10 -28.19 45.22
N ALA A 25 5.36 -28.20 45.56
CA ALA A 25 6.58 -28.52 44.85
C ALA A 25 6.62 -29.93 44.27
N GLU A 26 7.25 -30.10 43.10
CA GLU A 26 8.45 -30.96 42.92
C GLU A 26 9.03 -30.84 41.49
N THR A 27 10.34 -30.59 41.46
CA THR A 27 11.40 -31.09 40.60
C THR A 27 11.36 -30.94 39.08
N ALA A 28 12.25 -30.06 38.65
CA ALA A 28 13.16 -30.12 37.51
C ALA A 28 12.67 -30.75 36.19
N GLY A 29 12.49 -29.86 35.24
CA GLY A 29 12.43 -30.18 33.82
C GLY A 29 12.42 -28.87 33.04
N THR A 30 13.61 -28.29 32.75
CA THR A 30 13.75 -27.12 31.90
C THR A 30 13.44 -27.52 30.45
N THR A 31 12.18 -27.46 30.07
CA THR A 31 11.77 -27.38 28.66
C THR A 31 11.53 -25.92 28.32
N VAL A 32 12.47 -25.34 27.61
CA VAL A 32 12.32 -24.07 26.93
C VAL A 32 11.12 -24.22 25.96
N PRO A 33 10.04 -23.44 26.06
CA PRO A 33 9.03 -23.43 25.02
C PRO A 33 9.67 -22.82 23.77
N GLU A 34 9.92 -23.67 22.79
CA GLU A 34 10.22 -23.27 21.44
C GLU A 34 9.01 -22.49 20.94
N ASN A 35 9.17 -21.16 20.93
CA ASN A 35 8.16 -20.25 20.43
C ASN A 35 8.17 -20.35 18.89
N THR A 36 7.57 -21.44 18.39
CA THR A 36 7.31 -21.60 16.96
C THR A 36 6.25 -20.56 16.60
N THR A 37 6.69 -19.39 16.20
CA THR A 37 5.87 -18.44 15.48
C THR A 37 5.43 -19.15 14.20
N ALA A 38 4.24 -19.75 14.21
CA ALA A 38 3.60 -20.25 13.02
C ALA A 38 3.37 -19.01 12.12
N GLU A 39 4.24 -18.83 11.16
CA GLU A 39 4.04 -17.93 10.07
C GLU A 39 2.77 -18.38 9.34
N SER A 40 1.68 -17.67 9.55
CA SER A 40 0.40 -17.94 8.87
C SER A 40 0.63 -17.69 7.38
N THR A 41 0.97 -18.74 6.65
CA THR A 41 1.00 -18.77 5.19
C THR A 41 -0.45 -18.78 4.69
N ALA A 42 -1.18 -17.68 4.91
CA ALA A 42 -2.46 -17.49 4.25
C ALA A 42 -2.20 -17.47 2.74
N GLU A 43 -2.82 -18.37 2.01
CA GLU A 43 -2.76 -18.43 0.55
C GLU A 43 -3.45 -17.17 0.00
N ILE A 44 -2.78 -16.47 -0.94
CA ILE A 44 -3.37 -15.29 -1.57
C ILE A 44 -4.46 -15.76 -2.51
N SER A 45 -5.67 -15.23 -2.32
CA SER A 45 -6.81 -15.51 -3.20
C SER A 45 -6.55 -14.99 -4.60
N SER A 46 -6.95 -15.76 -5.61
CA SER A 46 -6.97 -15.29 -7.01
C SER A 46 -8.10 -14.30 -7.30
N ALA A 47 -9.04 -14.09 -6.37
CA ALA A 47 -10.12 -13.13 -6.54
C ALA A 47 -9.61 -11.68 -6.44
N PRO A 48 -10.24 -10.74 -7.18
CA PRO A 48 -9.91 -9.33 -7.10
C PRO A 48 -9.91 -8.80 -5.66
N GLN A 49 -9.00 -7.89 -5.36
CA GLN A 49 -8.88 -7.27 -4.03
C GLN A 49 -9.17 -5.78 -4.10
N THR A 50 -9.78 -5.25 -3.05
CA THR A 50 -9.96 -3.81 -2.87
C THR A 50 -9.47 -3.44 -1.48
N ILE A 51 -8.55 -2.49 -1.42
CA ILE A 51 -8.02 -1.95 -0.17
C ILE A 51 -8.14 -0.43 -0.21
N GLU A 52 -8.55 0.17 0.92
CA GLU A 52 -8.67 1.62 1.00
C GLU A 52 -8.19 2.16 2.34
N LYS A 53 -7.77 3.41 2.33
CA LYS A 53 -7.38 4.15 3.52
C LYS A 53 -7.77 5.61 3.37
N THR A 54 -8.18 6.22 4.48
CA THR A 54 -8.59 7.64 4.51
C THR A 54 -7.74 8.41 5.52
N LEU A 55 -7.33 9.62 5.14
CA LEU A 55 -6.66 10.58 6.00
C LEU A 55 -7.20 11.99 5.68
N ASP A 56 -7.70 12.69 6.71
CA ASP A 56 -8.21 14.09 6.59
C ASP A 56 -9.24 14.30 5.47
N GLY A 57 -10.11 13.32 5.25
CA GLY A 57 -11.13 13.38 4.20
C GLY A 57 -10.63 13.06 2.79
N VAL A 58 -9.36 12.70 2.64
CA VAL A 58 -8.79 12.16 1.39
C VAL A 58 -8.74 10.65 1.48
N THR A 59 -9.33 9.94 0.51
CA THR A 59 -9.35 8.47 0.46
C THR A 59 -8.52 8.00 -0.72
N LEU A 60 -7.56 7.10 -0.47
CA LEU A 60 -6.88 6.31 -1.49
C LEU A 60 -7.46 4.90 -1.49
N LYS A 61 -8.06 4.52 -2.62
CA LYS A 61 -8.60 3.19 -2.87
C LYS A 61 -7.77 2.52 -3.97
N VAL A 62 -7.36 1.28 -3.73
CA VAL A 62 -6.59 0.46 -4.68
C VAL A 62 -7.40 -0.80 -4.96
N TYR A 63 -7.71 -1.02 -6.23
CA TYR A 63 -8.33 -2.23 -6.74
C TYR A 63 -7.28 -3.02 -7.53
N ILE A 64 -7.15 -4.30 -7.24
CA ILE A 64 -6.22 -5.23 -7.87
C ILE A 64 -7.06 -6.30 -8.52
N GLU A 65 -7.03 -6.36 -9.85
CA GLU A 65 -7.88 -7.28 -10.61
C GLU A 65 -7.43 -8.73 -10.45
N ASN A 66 -6.12 -8.97 -10.49
CA ASN A 66 -5.50 -10.29 -10.50
C ASN A 66 -4.31 -10.34 -9.52
N PRO A 67 -4.55 -10.55 -8.22
CA PRO A 67 -3.49 -10.57 -7.21
C PRO A 67 -2.58 -11.81 -7.28
N LYS A 68 -2.92 -12.77 -8.14
CA LYS A 68 -2.12 -13.97 -8.42
C LYS A 68 -1.82 -14.04 -9.91
N VAL A 69 -0.52 -14.04 -10.28
CA VAL A 69 -0.05 -14.02 -11.66
C VAL A 69 1.03 -15.09 -11.90
N ASN A 70 1.20 -15.50 -13.15
CA ASN A 70 2.31 -16.36 -13.53
C ASN A 70 3.64 -15.55 -13.61
N PRO A 71 4.81 -16.21 -13.61
CA PRO A 71 6.09 -15.58 -13.92
C PRO A 71 6.02 -14.80 -15.25
N GLY A 72 6.40 -13.52 -15.20
CA GLY A 72 6.25 -12.61 -16.35
C GLY A 72 4.82 -12.16 -16.64
N GLY A 73 3.86 -12.53 -15.79
CA GLY A 73 2.47 -12.10 -15.91
C GLY A 73 2.28 -10.64 -15.50
N GLU A 74 1.12 -10.09 -15.87
CA GLU A 74 0.75 -8.71 -15.68
C GLU A 74 -0.25 -8.56 -14.54
N VAL A 75 -0.01 -7.62 -13.64
CA VAL A 75 -0.93 -7.19 -12.57
C VAL A 75 -1.60 -5.90 -13.02
N HIS A 76 -2.91 -5.91 -13.14
CA HIS A 76 -3.70 -4.70 -13.38
C HIS A 76 -4.15 -4.09 -12.05
N ILE A 77 -3.81 -2.82 -11.85
CA ILE A 77 -4.13 -2.06 -10.64
C ILE A 77 -4.83 -0.77 -11.03
N THR A 78 -6.02 -0.55 -10.48
CA THR A 78 -6.73 0.73 -10.55
C THR A 78 -6.62 1.42 -9.20
N ALA A 79 -5.95 2.57 -9.15
CA ALA A 79 -5.86 3.39 -7.95
C ALA A 79 -6.72 4.65 -8.08
N THR A 80 -7.52 4.95 -7.05
CA THR A 80 -8.43 6.09 -7.03
C THR A 80 -8.16 6.94 -5.80
N VAL A 81 -7.95 8.24 -6.00
CA VAL A 81 -7.93 9.23 -4.92
C VAL A 81 -9.23 10.02 -4.97
N THR A 82 -9.97 10.03 -3.86
CA THR A 82 -11.20 10.83 -3.68
C THR A 82 -10.97 11.89 -2.64
N ASN A 83 -11.28 13.15 -2.98
CA ASN A 83 -11.12 14.29 -2.09
C ASN A 83 -12.45 14.73 -1.48
N ASN A 84 -12.74 14.28 -0.27
CA ASN A 84 -13.89 14.69 0.55
C ASN A 84 -13.47 15.60 1.72
N SER A 85 -12.31 16.27 1.62
CA SER A 85 -11.77 17.11 2.71
C SER A 85 -12.47 18.46 2.89
N GLY A 86 -13.39 18.82 1.99
CA GLY A 86 -14.08 20.12 1.98
C GLY A 86 -13.26 21.27 1.38
N LYS A 87 -12.08 21.01 0.85
CA LYS A 87 -11.19 21.98 0.18
C LYS A 87 -10.40 21.29 -0.94
N ASP A 88 -9.91 22.06 -1.89
CA ASP A 88 -9.03 21.53 -2.92
C ASP A 88 -7.72 21.03 -2.31
N ILE A 89 -7.21 19.91 -2.83
CA ILE A 89 -5.88 19.37 -2.48
C ILE A 89 -4.95 19.53 -3.67
N ILE A 90 -3.71 19.90 -3.36
CA ILE A 90 -2.67 20.15 -4.36
C ILE A 90 -1.55 19.14 -4.11
N SER A 91 -1.10 18.48 -5.16
CA SER A 91 0.10 17.64 -5.17
C SER A 91 1.14 18.25 -6.07
N THR A 92 2.36 18.43 -5.56
CA THR A 92 3.49 18.92 -6.35
C THR A 92 4.37 17.72 -6.71
N LEU A 93 4.45 17.42 -7.99
CA LEU A 93 5.07 16.21 -8.52
C LEU A 93 6.24 16.56 -9.44
N PRO A 94 7.33 15.80 -9.40
CA PRO A 94 8.34 15.86 -10.45
C PRO A 94 7.75 15.40 -11.77
N ILE A 95 8.23 15.99 -12.87
CA ILE A 95 7.86 15.58 -14.22
C ILE A 95 8.84 14.48 -14.67
N TYR A 96 8.28 13.31 -15.02
CA TYR A 96 9.06 12.19 -15.57
C TYR A 96 8.61 11.95 -17.01
N ASN A 97 9.50 12.05 -17.99
CA ASN A 97 9.26 11.72 -19.41
C ASN A 97 7.89 12.15 -19.98
N GLN A 98 7.39 13.32 -19.62
CA GLN A 98 6.08 13.84 -20.02
C GLN A 98 4.88 13.04 -19.48
N GLN A 99 5.11 12.04 -18.66
CA GLN A 99 4.08 11.20 -18.06
C GLN A 99 4.11 11.35 -16.55
N HIS A 100 2.94 11.35 -15.97
CA HIS A 100 2.79 11.84 -14.61
C HIS A 100 2.02 10.81 -13.79
N TYR A 101 2.74 10.17 -12.87
CA TYR A 101 2.10 9.36 -11.86
C TYR A 101 1.80 10.19 -10.62
N GLU A 102 0.52 10.49 -10.43
CA GLU A 102 0.03 11.10 -9.20
C GLU A 102 0.01 10.11 -8.06
N ILE A 103 -0.27 8.83 -8.36
CA ILE A 103 -0.26 7.75 -7.38
C ILE A 103 0.92 6.83 -7.72
N ARG A 104 1.89 6.78 -6.83
CA ARG A 104 3.08 5.93 -7.01
C ARG A 104 2.80 4.54 -6.49
N THR A 105 2.74 3.57 -7.39
CA THR A 105 2.58 2.15 -7.07
C THR A 105 3.89 1.41 -7.33
N LYS A 106 4.27 0.56 -6.39
CA LYS A 106 5.45 -0.30 -6.48
C LYS A 106 5.10 -1.68 -5.95
N ILE A 107 5.52 -2.72 -6.66
CA ILE A 107 5.47 -4.12 -6.21
C ILE A 107 6.92 -4.62 -6.17
N LEU A 108 7.30 -5.22 -5.05
CA LEU A 108 8.63 -5.77 -4.84
C LEU A 108 8.55 -7.27 -4.55
N THR A 109 9.42 -8.03 -5.17
CA THR A 109 9.70 -9.41 -4.80
C THR A 109 10.36 -9.50 -3.42
N GLN A 110 10.47 -10.68 -2.84
CA GLN A 110 11.12 -10.87 -1.53
C GLN A 110 12.61 -10.47 -1.55
N ASP A 111 13.29 -10.60 -2.68
CA ASP A 111 14.67 -10.17 -2.88
C ASP A 111 14.80 -8.68 -3.29
N GLY A 112 13.70 -7.93 -3.26
CA GLY A 112 13.66 -6.49 -3.44
C GLY A 112 13.64 -6.00 -4.88
N LYS A 113 13.45 -6.89 -5.85
CA LYS A 113 13.31 -6.52 -7.26
C LYS A 113 11.93 -5.94 -7.54
N ALA A 114 11.87 -4.84 -8.28
CA ALA A 114 10.62 -4.18 -8.61
C ALA A 114 9.99 -4.73 -9.89
N PHE A 115 8.66 -4.89 -9.90
CA PHE A 115 7.92 -5.08 -11.14
C PHE A 115 8.10 -3.85 -12.01
N TYR A 116 8.27 -4.05 -13.33
CA TYR A 116 8.34 -2.91 -14.22
C TYR A 116 6.93 -2.50 -14.70
N ASP A 117 6.77 -1.22 -14.94
CA ASP A 117 5.57 -0.68 -15.54
C ASP A 117 5.63 -0.84 -17.07
N LYS A 118 4.61 -1.49 -17.65
CA LYS A 118 4.56 -1.77 -19.07
C LYS A 118 4.47 -0.50 -19.92
N ASP A 119 3.75 0.50 -19.42
CA ASP A 119 3.55 1.75 -20.12
C ASP A 119 4.72 2.72 -19.90
N TYR A 120 5.46 2.55 -18.79
CA TYR A 120 6.54 3.45 -18.38
C TYR A 120 7.77 2.69 -17.86
N PRO A 121 8.45 1.96 -18.73
CA PRO A 121 9.53 1.06 -18.32
C PRO A 121 10.80 1.78 -17.85
N ILE A 122 10.96 3.08 -18.15
CA ILE A 122 12.17 3.84 -17.82
C ILE A 122 11.79 5.12 -17.08
N GLU A 123 12.25 5.24 -15.84
CA GLU A 123 12.11 6.45 -15.04
C GLU A 123 13.26 7.41 -15.40
N VAL A 124 12.94 8.53 -16.05
CA VAL A 124 13.89 9.63 -16.28
C VAL A 124 13.46 10.78 -15.39
N THR A 125 14.35 11.20 -14.51
CA THR A 125 14.14 12.35 -13.63
C THR A 125 14.44 13.64 -14.40
N GLU A 126 13.48 14.55 -14.43
CA GLU A 126 13.70 15.95 -14.83
C GLU A 126 13.62 16.84 -13.58
N ASP A 127 14.37 17.93 -13.58
CA ASP A 127 14.35 18.93 -12.49
C ASP A 127 13.06 19.77 -12.46
N ALA A 128 12.13 19.51 -13.36
CA ALA A 128 10.85 20.19 -13.45
C ALA A 128 9.80 19.59 -12.53
N THR A 129 8.92 20.43 -12.00
CA THR A 129 7.77 20.02 -11.20
C THR A 129 6.48 20.59 -11.80
N ARG A 130 5.37 19.88 -11.56
CA ARG A 130 4.03 20.39 -11.86
C ARG A 130 3.13 20.27 -10.65
N GLN A 131 2.10 21.11 -10.63
CA GLN A 131 1.01 21.00 -9.67
C GLN A 131 -0.15 20.21 -10.27
N PHE A 132 -0.68 19.28 -9.49
CA PHE A 132 -1.86 18.50 -9.78
C PHE A 132 -2.91 18.79 -8.71
N ILE A 133 -4.13 19.11 -9.12
CA ILE A 133 -5.19 19.56 -8.23
C ILE A 133 -6.37 18.60 -8.32
N ILE A 134 -6.84 18.10 -7.16
CA ILE A 134 -8.11 17.40 -7.03
C ILE A 134 -9.04 18.30 -6.22
N ARG A 135 -10.12 18.80 -6.86
CA ARG A 135 -11.08 19.67 -6.19
C ARG A 135 -11.88 18.91 -5.13
N SER A 136 -12.44 19.68 -4.20
CA SER A 136 -13.34 19.09 -3.19
C SER A 136 -14.52 18.39 -3.84
N GLY A 137 -14.75 17.12 -3.47
CA GLY A 137 -15.78 16.25 -4.03
C GLY A 137 -15.37 15.51 -5.32
N GLU A 138 -14.20 15.78 -5.88
CA GLU A 138 -13.71 15.10 -7.09
C GLU A 138 -12.86 13.86 -6.77
N SER A 139 -12.72 13.02 -7.79
CA SER A 139 -11.83 11.84 -7.75
C SER A 139 -10.89 11.86 -8.94
N TYR A 140 -9.69 11.32 -8.73
CA TYR A 140 -8.71 11.02 -9.76
C TYR A 140 -8.50 9.51 -9.82
N VAL A 141 -8.49 8.94 -11.02
CA VAL A 141 -8.30 7.50 -11.27
C VAL A 141 -7.05 7.31 -12.11
N GLN A 142 -6.25 6.32 -11.73
CA GLN A 142 -5.03 5.93 -12.43
C GLN A 142 -5.01 4.41 -12.60
N ASP A 143 -4.92 3.94 -13.84
CA ASP A 143 -4.71 2.54 -14.18
C ASP A 143 -3.23 2.27 -14.44
N MET A 144 -2.78 1.09 -14.01
CA MET A 144 -1.38 0.67 -14.12
C MET A 144 -1.31 -0.81 -14.46
N TYR A 145 -0.35 -1.17 -15.33
CA TYR A 145 -0.07 -2.53 -15.75
C TYR A 145 1.37 -2.88 -15.38
N LEU A 146 1.54 -3.58 -14.25
CA LEU A 146 2.83 -3.92 -13.69
C LEU A 146 3.20 -5.37 -14.01
N VAL A 147 4.35 -5.59 -14.61
CA VAL A 147 4.79 -6.92 -15.08
C VAL A 147 5.75 -7.55 -14.08
N ALA A 148 5.49 -8.82 -13.75
CA ALA A 148 6.29 -9.63 -12.82
C ALA A 148 7.61 -10.10 -13.46
N ALA A 149 8.42 -9.14 -13.94
CA ALA A 149 9.69 -9.39 -14.61
C ALA A 149 10.66 -8.22 -14.41
N GLU A 150 11.95 -8.48 -14.63
CA GLU A 150 13.00 -7.48 -14.75
C GLU A 150 13.16 -7.09 -16.22
N MET A 151 13.18 -5.78 -16.51
CA MET A 151 13.56 -5.30 -17.84
C MET A 151 15.07 -5.39 -17.99
N ASP A 152 15.51 -6.23 -18.90
CA ASP A 152 16.91 -6.20 -19.34
C ASP A 152 17.12 -4.97 -20.24
N SER A 153 17.81 -3.97 -19.70
CA SER A 153 18.20 -2.74 -20.40
C SER A 153 19.34 -2.98 -21.41
N GLY A 154 19.44 -4.18 -21.99
CA GLY A 154 20.46 -4.49 -22.97
C GLY A 154 20.54 -3.46 -24.09
N MET A 155 21.76 -3.04 -24.45
CA MET A 155 22.06 -1.99 -25.45
C MET A 155 21.55 -2.27 -26.86
N SER A 156 20.81 -3.35 -27.09
CA SER A 156 20.41 -3.81 -28.43
C SER A 156 18.99 -3.42 -28.84
N GLY A 157 18.29 -2.55 -28.09
CA GLY A 157 16.98 -2.02 -28.50
C GLY A 157 15.81 -3.01 -28.44
N THR A 158 16.04 -4.29 -28.12
CA THR A 158 15.00 -5.27 -27.79
C THR A 158 15.06 -5.51 -26.29
N ALA A 159 14.13 -4.88 -25.56
CA ALA A 159 13.96 -5.14 -24.14
C ALA A 159 13.49 -6.58 -23.95
N ASN A 160 14.35 -7.45 -23.43
CA ASN A 160 13.96 -8.78 -23.00
C ASN A 160 13.54 -8.71 -21.54
N ALA A 161 12.26 -9.01 -21.28
CA ALA A 161 11.80 -9.16 -19.92
C ALA A 161 12.24 -10.52 -19.36
N VAL A 162 12.93 -10.52 -18.21
CA VAL A 162 13.30 -11.73 -17.49
C VAL A 162 12.26 -11.97 -16.38
N PRO A 163 11.40 -13.01 -16.52
CA PRO A 163 10.37 -13.29 -15.52
C PRO A 163 10.93 -13.53 -14.12
N TYR A 164 10.25 -13.04 -13.10
CA TYR A 164 10.56 -13.38 -11.71
C TYR A 164 10.05 -14.78 -11.37
N GLY A 165 10.74 -15.45 -10.43
CA GLY A 165 10.33 -16.74 -9.90
C GLY A 165 9.07 -16.63 -9.03
N ALA A 166 8.44 -17.80 -8.76
CA ALA A 166 7.28 -17.90 -7.88
C ALA A 166 7.58 -17.36 -6.48
N GLY A 167 6.60 -16.73 -5.86
CA GLY A 167 6.70 -16.19 -4.49
C GLY A 167 5.75 -15.05 -4.21
N LYS A 168 5.67 -14.68 -2.92
CA LYS A 168 4.89 -13.53 -2.47
C LYS A 168 5.65 -12.24 -2.71
N CYS A 169 4.94 -11.21 -3.12
CA CYS A 169 5.45 -9.88 -3.41
C CYS A 169 4.68 -8.83 -2.61
N ALA A 170 5.40 -7.84 -2.07
CA ALA A 170 4.80 -6.74 -1.32
C ALA A 170 4.52 -5.55 -2.26
N GLY A 171 3.28 -5.10 -2.26
CA GLY A 171 2.84 -3.94 -3.04
C GLY A 171 2.51 -2.75 -2.14
N THR A 172 2.75 -1.54 -2.65
CA THR A 172 2.34 -0.29 -2.04
C THR A 172 1.87 0.69 -3.09
N SER A 173 0.79 1.43 -2.79
CA SER A 173 0.37 2.60 -3.56
C SER A 173 0.37 3.80 -2.65
N THR A 174 1.01 4.89 -3.07
CA THR A 174 1.19 6.11 -2.28
C THR A 174 0.73 7.32 -3.05
N PHE A 175 -0.12 8.13 -2.43
CA PHE A 175 -0.50 9.46 -2.88
C PHE A 175 0.03 10.51 -1.90
N LYS A 176 0.59 11.60 -2.42
CA LYS A 176 1.14 12.70 -1.64
C LYS A 176 0.50 14.01 -2.04
N TRP A 177 0.24 14.89 -1.06
CA TRP A 177 -0.29 16.23 -1.33
C TRP A 177 0.19 17.24 -0.31
N ASP A 178 0.09 18.51 -0.69
CA ASP A 178 0.49 19.63 0.17
C ASP A 178 -0.52 19.82 1.30
N GLY A 179 -0.05 19.73 2.52
CA GLY A 179 -0.84 19.99 3.71
C GLY A 179 -0.91 21.50 4.04
N SER A 180 -1.61 21.79 5.13
CA SER A 180 -1.60 23.14 5.69
C SER A 180 -0.18 23.53 6.14
N LYS A 181 0.24 24.79 5.88
CA LYS A 181 1.57 25.32 6.24
C LYS A 181 2.75 24.69 5.49
N GLY A 182 2.53 24.14 4.29
CA GLY A 182 3.61 23.55 3.49
C GLY A 182 4.13 22.20 3.97
N ALA A 183 3.48 21.54 4.93
CA ALA A 183 3.83 20.19 5.32
C ALA A 183 3.25 19.20 4.31
N GLU A 184 4.09 18.36 3.70
CA GLU A 184 3.63 17.27 2.84
C GLU A 184 2.82 16.25 3.65
N LYS A 185 1.68 15.83 3.12
CA LYS A 185 0.88 14.70 3.61
C LYS A 185 1.03 13.51 2.69
N SER A 186 0.95 12.32 3.25
CA SER A 186 1.08 11.09 2.51
C SER A 186 0.07 10.05 2.99
N LEU A 187 -0.53 9.35 2.04
CA LEU A 187 -1.45 8.25 2.27
C LEU A 187 -0.94 7.03 1.51
N THR A 188 -0.63 5.96 2.25
CA THR A 188 -0.10 4.72 1.66
C THR A 188 -1.01 3.55 2.00
N VAL A 189 -1.35 2.79 0.98
CA VAL A 189 -2.05 1.50 1.04
C VAL A 189 -1.05 0.41 0.71
N SER A 190 -1.06 -0.68 1.50
CA SER A 190 -0.21 -1.86 1.28
C SER A 190 -1.06 -3.06 0.89
N PHE A 191 -0.54 -3.93 0.03
CA PHE A 191 -1.20 -5.13 -0.47
C PHE A 191 -0.16 -6.22 -0.78
N GLU A 192 -0.63 -7.43 -1.07
CA GLU A 192 0.21 -8.55 -1.45
C GLU A 192 -0.20 -9.09 -2.81
N ILE A 193 0.79 -9.54 -3.60
CA ILE A 193 0.66 -10.23 -4.87
C ILE A 193 1.41 -11.56 -4.78
N GLU A 194 0.93 -12.59 -5.48
CA GLU A 194 1.61 -13.88 -5.58
C GLU A 194 2.00 -14.16 -7.04
N ILE A 195 3.25 -14.51 -7.26
CA ILE A 195 3.71 -15.13 -8.51
C ILE A 195 3.63 -16.64 -8.29
N ALA A 196 2.80 -17.35 -9.07
CA ALA A 196 2.46 -18.76 -8.87
C ALA A 196 3.11 -19.68 -9.91
#